data_770daee8eab8484e040465d55eba4c74
#
_entry.id   770daee8eab8484e040465d55eba4c74
#
_cell.length_a   1.000
_cell.length_b   1.000
_cell.length_c   1.000
_cell.angle_alpha   90.00
_cell.angle_beta   90.00
_cell.angle_gamma   90.00
#
_symmetry.space_group_name_H-M   'P 1'
#
loop_
_entity.id
_entity.type
_entity.pdbx_description
1 polymer ?
#
loop_
_entity_poly.entity_id
_entity_poly.type
_entity_poly.pdbx_seq_one_letter_code
_entity_poly.pdbx_strand_id
1 'polypeptide(L)'
;MNRTELAEVIAKTYKFNVADAKQILDFITDTIGDTLANGEEVHITGFGNFYTTEVPAKGFKMPNGEIFNKEAFKAIKFAATGKLKDKINHRNIGGE
;
A
#
# COMPACT_ATOMS: atom_id res chain seq x y z
N MET A 1 -12.83 4.90 5.40
CA MET A 1 -11.94 6.02 5.81
C MET A 1 -11.15 6.48 4.61
N ASN A 2 -11.06 7.79 4.43
CA ASN A 2 -10.30 8.35 3.32
C ASN A 2 -9.15 9.20 3.84
N ARG A 3 -8.41 9.85 2.92
CA ARG A 3 -7.25 10.66 3.29
C ARG A 3 -7.62 11.79 4.25
N THR A 4 -8.72 12.47 3.97
CA THR A 4 -9.16 13.58 4.82
C THR A 4 -9.54 13.10 6.21
N GLU A 5 -10.29 12.00 6.27
CA GLU A 5 -10.69 11.45 7.57
C GLU A 5 -9.50 10.95 8.37
N LEU A 6 -8.53 10.34 7.70
CA LEU A 6 -7.32 9.89 8.38
C LEU A 6 -6.53 11.09 8.92
N ALA A 7 -6.44 12.16 8.13
CA ALA A 7 -5.77 13.37 8.57
C ALA A 7 -6.48 14.00 9.76
N GLU A 8 -7.81 13.94 9.79
CA GLU A 8 -8.58 14.46 10.92
C GLU A 8 -8.28 13.67 12.20
N VAL A 9 -8.15 12.35 12.10
CA VAL A 9 -7.80 11.53 13.25
C VAL A 9 -6.41 11.90 13.77
N ILE A 10 -5.46 12.08 12.86
CA ILE A 10 -4.10 12.47 13.25
C ILE A 10 -4.11 13.82 13.92
N ALA A 11 -4.81 14.79 13.34
CA ALA A 11 -4.87 16.15 13.87
C ALA A 11 -5.46 16.17 15.28
N LYS A 12 -6.53 15.40 15.47
CA LYS A 12 -7.17 15.34 16.77
C LYS A 12 -6.29 14.67 17.81
N THR A 13 -5.61 13.61 17.43
CA THR A 13 -4.80 12.83 18.35
C THR A 13 -3.56 13.59 18.79
N TYR A 14 -2.91 14.27 17.86
CA TYR A 14 -1.64 14.94 18.13
C TYR A 14 -1.75 16.46 18.20
N LYS A 15 -2.97 16.98 18.12
CA LYS A 15 -3.25 18.40 18.24
C LYS A 15 -2.58 19.22 17.15
N PHE A 16 -2.60 18.69 15.94
CA PHE A 16 -2.23 19.42 14.74
C PHE A 16 -3.48 20.03 14.13
N ASN A 17 -3.32 21.01 13.24
CA ASN A 17 -4.46 21.37 12.41
C ASN A 17 -4.55 20.36 11.26
N VAL A 18 -5.72 20.29 10.62
CA VAL A 18 -5.97 19.29 9.61
C VAL A 18 -5.08 19.48 8.38
N ALA A 19 -4.80 20.73 8.02
CA ALA A 19 -3.94 21.03 6.88
C ALA A 19 -2.55 20.46 7.07
N ASP A 20 -1.98 20.63 8.26
CA ASP A 20 -0.65 20.10 8.56
C ASP A 20 -0.67 18.57 8.58
N ALA A 21 -1.73 17.98 9.12
CA ALA A 21 -1.86 16.52 9.15
C ALA A 21 -1.93 15.96 7.74
N LYS A 22 -2.63 16.64 6.83
CA LYS A 22 -2.68 16.22 5.43
C LYS A 22 -1.31 16.27 4.78
N GLN A 23 -0.53 17.32 5.06
CA GLN A 23 0.81 17.43 4.51
C GLN A 23 1.70 16.30 4.99
N ILE A 24 1.62 15.96 6.26
CA ILE A 24 2.41 14.86 6.82
C ILE A 24 2.01 13.55 6.16
N LEU A 25 0.71 13.32 6.03
CA LEU A 25 0.22 12.10 5.40
C LEU A 25 0.67 12.01 3.95
N ASP A 26 0.57 13.11 3.21
CA ASP A 26 1.02 13.14 1.82
C ASP A 26 2.52 12.87 1.72
N PHE A 27 3.29 13.41 2.65
CA PHE A 27 4.74 13.17 2.66
C PHE A 27 5.04 11.69 2.86
N ILE A 28 4.31 11.03 3.76
CA ILE A 28 4.49 9.61 4.02
C ILE A 28 4.19 8.80 2.76
N THR A 29 3.05 9.05 2.14
CA THR A 29 2.66 8.27 0.95
C THR A 29 3.56 8.55 -0.23
N ASP A 30 3.97 9.80 -0.43
CA ASP A 30 4.89 10.14 -1.51
C ASP A 30 6.26 9.50 -1.29
N THR A 31 6.73 9.49 -0.05
CA THR A 31 8.02 8.89 0.28
C THR A 31 7.99 7.39 0.01
N ILE A 32 6.90 6.73 0.39
CA ILE A 32 6.74 5.30 0.11
C ILE A 32 6.77 5.07 -1.41
N GLY A 33 6.02 5.87 -2.15
CA GLY A 33 5.97 5.73 -3.60
C GLY A 33 7.33 5.94 -4.25
N ASP A 34 8.06 6.97 -3.83
CA ASP A 34 9.38 7.26 -4.39
C ASP A 34 10.38 6.15 -4.08
N THR A 35 10.33 5.61 -2.86
CA THR A 35 11.20 4.52 -2.46
C THR A 35 10.97 3.28 -3.32
N LEU A 36 9.69 2.95 -3.54
CA LEU A 36 9.32 1.82 -4.38
C LEU A 36 9.73 2.05 -5.83
N ALA A 37 9.60 3.28 -6.31
CA ALA A 37 10.01 3.62 -7.67
C ALA A 37 11.51 3.43 -7.88
N ASN A 38 12.29 3.56 -6.82
CA ASN A 38 13.73 3.33 -6.87
C ASN A 38 14.12 1.85 -6.68
N GLY A 39 13.13 0.97 -6.58
CA GLY A 39 13.38 -0.45 -6.46
C GLY A 39 13.63 -0.95 -5.05
N GLU A 40 13.39 -0.11 -4.05
CA GLU A 40 13.60 -0.49 -2.66
C GLU A 40 12.27 -0.85 -2.01
N GLU A 41 12.34 -1.74 -1.02
CA GLU A 41 11.16 -2.12 -0.25
C GLU A 41 10.94 -1.15 0.90
N VAL A 42 9.70 -1.03 1.34
CA VAL A 42 9.35 -0.23 2.51
C VAL A 42 8.76 -1.16 3.56
N HIS A 43 9.46 -1.32 4.65
CA HIS A 43 9.04 -2.23 5.72
C HIS A 43 8.59 -1.42 6.93
N ILE A 44 7.33 -1.56 7.31
CA ILE A 44 6.77 -0.88 8.46
C ILE A 44 6.45 -1.93 9.52
N THR A 45 7.26 -1.94 10.56
CA THR A 45 7.16 -2.94 11.62
C THR A 45 5.75 -2.95 12.23
N GLY A 46 5.17 -4.12 12.36
CA GLY A 46 3.85 -4.26 12.95
C GLY A 46 2.71 -3.98 12.00
N PHE A 47 3.02 -3.56 10.78
CA PHE A 47 2.00 -3.24 9.79
C PHE A 47 2.17 -4.11 8.54
N GLY A 48 3.23 -3.89 7.80
CA GLY A 48 3.42 -4.66 6.58
C GLY A 48 4.62 -4.20 5.78
N ASN A 49 4.80 -4.86 4.66
CA ASN A 49 5.92 -4.63 3.78
C ASN A 49 5.39 -4.32 2.39
N PHE A 50 5.80 -3.18 1.84
CA PHE A 50 5.47 -2.80 0.46
C PHE A 50 6.66 -3.14 -0.41
N TYR A 51 6.40 -3.77 -1.54
CA TYR A 51 7.48 -4.14 -2.46
C TYR A 51 6.92 -4.20 -3.88
N THR A 52 7.81 -4.33 -4.84
CA THR A 52 7.40 -4.43 -6.24
C THR A 52 7.89 -5.77 -6.80
N THR A 53 7.14 -6.25 -7.77
CA THR A 53 7.53 -7.44 -8.53
C THR A 53 7.52 -7.10 -10.01
N GLU A 54 8.38 -7.78 -10.76
CA GLU A 54 8.41 -7.62 -12.21
C GLU A 54 7.31 -8.47 -12.82
N VAL A 55 6.48 -7.85 -13.65
CA VAL A 55 5.51 -8.60 -14.43
C VAL A 55 6.01 -8.55 -15.88
N PRO A 56 6.36 -9.68 -16.46
CA PRO A 56 6.94 -9.68 -17.81
C PRO A 56 5.92 -9.31 -18.87
N ALA A 57 6.42 -8.90 -20.02
CA ALA A 57 5.59 -8.67 -21.18
C ALA A 57 4.85 -9.94 -21.55
N LYS A 58 3.62 -9.79 -21.97
CA LYS A 58 2.79 -10.95 -22.24
C LYS A 58 1.85 -10.66 -23.41
N GLY A 59 1.67 -11.67 -24.27
CA GLY A 59 0.70 -11.58 -25.35
C GLY A 59 -0.55 -12.35 -25.00
N PHE A 60 -1.69 -11.80 -25.37
CA PHE A 60 -2.98 -12.46 -25.18
C PHE A 60 -3.65 -12.60 -26.53
N LYS A 61 -4.27 -13.75 -26.77
CA LYS A 61 -5.08 -13.94 -27.95
C LYS A 61 -6.51 -13.55 -27.62
N MET A 62 -7.02 -12.61 -28.38
CA MET A 62 -8.39 -12.14 -28.20
C MET A 62 -9.37 -13.11 -28.82
N PRO A 63 -10.64 -13.12 -28.38
CA PRO A 63 -11.64 -13.99 -29.00
C PRO A 63 -11.81 -13.74 -30.49
N ASN A 64 -11.52 -12.52 -30.96
CA ASN A 64 -11.62 -12.22 -32.40
C ASN A 64 -10.39 -12.64 -33.19
N GLY A 65 -9.43 -13.29 -32.55
CA GLY A 65 -8.22 -13.76 -33.20
C GLY A 65 -7.05 -12.80 -33.17
N GLU A 66 -7.27 -11.57 -32.71
CA GLU A 66 -6.18 -10.58 -32.60
C GLU A 66 -5.32 -10.88 -31.39
N ILE A 67 -4.07 -10.43 -31.46
CA ILE A 67 -3.13 -10.59 -30.37
C ILE A 67 -2.95 -9.24 -29.68
N PHE A 68 -3.20 -9.20 -28.38
CA PHE A 68 -2.97 -8.03 -27.56
C PHE A 68 -1.68 -8.23 -26.78
N ASN A 69 -0.75 -7.29 -26.94
CA ASN A 69 0.54 -7.34 -26.26
C ASN A 69 0.55 -6.36 -25.11
N LYS A 70 0.85 -6.89 -23.92
CA LYS A 70 0.99 -6.06 -22.73
C LYS A 70 2.46 -5.95 -22.39
N GLU A 71 2.92 -4.71 -22.19
CA GLU A 71 4.33 -4.48 -21.87
C GLU A 71 4.65 -4.90 -20.45
N ALA A 72 5.91 -5.18 -20.21
CA ALA A 72 6.38 -5.48 -18.87
C ALA A 72 6.18 -4.27 -17.96
N PHE A 73 5.87 -4.53 -16.71
CA PHE A 73 5.67 -3.45 -15.74
C PHE A 73 6.01 -3.96 -14.34
N LYS A 74 6.10 -3.04 -13.40
CA LYS A 74 6.31 -3.37 -12.00
C LYS A 74 4.97 -3.29 -11.28
N ALA A 75 4.61 -4.35 -10.59
CA ALA A 75 3.38 -4.39 -9.81
C ALA A 75 3.72 -4.15 -8.35
N ILE A 76 2.88 -3.36 -7.69
CA ILE A 76 3.03 -3.09 -6.26
C ILE A 76 2.36 -4.19 -5.48
N LYS A 77 3.05 -4.67 -4.44
CA LYS A 77 2.54 -5.70 -3.56
C LYS A 77 2.62 -5.24 -2.13
N PHE A 78 1.71 -5.74 -1.32
CA PHE A 78 1.70 -5.46 0.12
C PHE A 78 1.54 -6.78 0.86
N ALA A 79 2.47 -7.06 1.77
CA ALA A 79 2.42 -8.26 2.61
C ALA A 79 2.19 -7.81 4.05
N ALA A 80 1.03 -8.13 4.60
CA ALA A 80 0.70 -7.76 5.96
C ALA A 80 1.51 -8.59 6.95
N THR A 81 1.88 -7.97 8.08
CA THR A 81 2.54 -8.70 9.17
C THR A 81 1.53 -9.57 9.90
N GLY A 82 2.03 -10.56 10.63
CA GLY A 82 1.15 -11.38 11.47
C GLY A 82 0.38 -10.54 12.47
N LYS A 83 1.03 -9.51 13.00
CA LYS A 83 0.39 -8.63 13.98
C LYS A 83 -0.82 -7.92 13.38
N LEU A 84 -0.70 -7.45 12.14
CA LEU A 84 -1.82 -6.79 11.47
C LEU A 84 -2.93 -7.80 11.17
N LYS A 85 -2.57 -8.97 10.71
CA LYS A 85 -3.55 -10.02 10.42
C LYS A 85 -4.33 -10.41 11.67
N ASP A 86 -3.64 -10.56 12.79
CA ASP A 86 -4.28 -10.91 14.05
C ASP A 86 -5.24 -9.82 14.49
N LYS A 87 -4.84 -8.58 14.34
CA LYS A 87 -5.67 -7.45 14.72
C LYS A 87 -6.96 -7.42 13.92
N ILE A 88 -6.88 -7.71 12.63
CA ILE A 88 -8.04 -7.70 11.74
C ILE A 88 -8.96 -8.86 12.07
N ASN A 89 -8.41 -10.01 12.41
CA ASN A 89 -9.18 -11.21 12.66
C ASN A 89 -9.59 -11.38 14.11
N HIS A 90 -9.21 -10.45 14.98
CA HIS A 90 -9.50 -10.51 16.41
C HIS A 90 -9.03 -11.80 17.03
N ARG A 91 -7.87 -12.24 16.56
CA ARG A 91 -7.46 -13.46 17.05
C ARG A 91 -6.86 -13.38 18.30
N ASN A 92 -7.15 -13.38 18.95
CA ASN A 92 -6.65 -13.46 20.03
C ASN A 92 -7.28 -14.25 20.61
N ILE A 93 -7.39 -14.40 20.42
CA ILE A 93 -8.04 -14.81 20.75
C ILE A 93 -8.28 -15.79 20.99
N GLY A 94 -7.92 -15.96 21.28
CA GLY A 94 -8.14 -16.86 21.42
C GLY A 94 -9.09 -17.41 21.37
N GLY A 95 -9.32 -17.45 20.98
CA GLY A 95 -10.14 -18.01 20.77
C GLY A 95 -11.06 -18.01 20.46
N GLU A 96 -11.24 -17.92 20.19
CA GLU A 96 -12.02 -18.10 19.74
C GLU A 96 -12.26 -18.43 19.40
#